data_c6a8e5f79be6a71925e776947b157cb1
#
_entry.id   c6a8e5f79be6a71925e776947b157cb1
#
_cell.length_a   1.000
_cell.length_b   1.000
_cell.length_c   1.000
_cell.angle_alpha   90.00
_cell.angle_beta   90.00
_cell.angle_gamma   90.00
#
_symmetry.space_group_name_H-M   'P 1'
#
loop_
_entity.id
_entity.type
_entity.pdbx_description
1 polymer ?
#
loop_
_entity_poly.entity_id
_entity_poly.type
_entity_poly.pdbx_seq_one_letter_code
_entity_poly.pdbx_strand_id
1 'polypeptide(L)'
;DEDNVQWIAETLGAEIVQVKTQDSWNISGDMAGGNADVYHFFPHRTRGEGFFLALLRKKAEECPAADNLKKIVCRNKPEVNGDFAHFLRNSEDFGFYAEDSTIYARRNELCGDYALLQRHLNVVTAGIPVATEKQGKRNFGKDGRNKKKNTGNYTDFTPAQGLAMSTELDCKAFEQVETDYANAIKYLRGETLTPERQYQRGYVLVTYRGVPLGFANNVGTRLNNAYPQAWRIRSTYAPDSPPVLDL
;
A
#
# COMPACT_ATOMS: atom_id res chain seq x y z
N ASP A 1 -3.85 29.99 -3.11
CA ASP A 1 -4.44 28.65 -3.17
C ASP A 1 -5.87 28.71 -3.67
N GLU A 2 -6.67 29.65 -3.21
CA GLU A 2 -8.08 29.88 -3.60
C GLU A 2 -8.21 30.13 -5.10
N ASP A 3 -7.35 30.96 -5.68
CA ASP A 3 -7.34 31.24 -7.12
C ASP A 3 -7.21 29.98 -7.96
N ASN A 4 -6.40 29.02 -7.50
CA ASN A 4 -6.25 27.73 -8.18
C ASN A 4 -7.55 26.90 -8.09
N VAL A 5 -8.21 26.91 -6.93
CA VAL A 5 -9.48 26.20 -6.74
C VAL A 5 -10.56 26.80 -7.63
N GLN A 6 -10.64 28.12 -7.66
CA GLN A 6 -11.60 28.84 -8.51
C GLN A 6 -11.32 28.61 -10.00
N TRP A 7 -10.04 28.67 -10.41
CA TRP A 7 -9.66 28.36 -11.79
C TRP A 7 -10.04 26.92 -12.20
N ILE A 8 -9.84 25.93 -11.31
CA ILE A 8 -10.25 24.54 -11.56
C ILE A 8 -11.77 24.44 -11.70
N ALA A 9 -12.52 25.11 -10.82
CA ALA A 9 -13.97 25.09 -10.85
C ALA A 9 -14.51 25.73 -12.15
N GLU A 10 -13.98 26.89 -12.55
CA GLU A 10 -14.44 27.64 -13.71
C GLU A 10 -13.97 27.06 -15.02
N THR A 11 -12.67 26.70 -15.12
CA THR A 11 -12.04 26.26 -16.39
C THR A 11 -12.29 24.80 -16.67
N LEU A 12 -12.25 23.95 -15.64
CA LEU A 12 -12.43 22.50 -15.77
C LEU A 12 -13.84 22.02 -15.39
N GLY A 13 -14.73 22.93 -15.01
CA GLY A 13 -16.11 22.63 -14.66
C GLY A 13 -16.26 21.76 -13.42
N ALA A 14 -15.31 21.85 -12.47
CA ALA A 14 -15.39 21.11 -11.22
C ALA A 14 -16.38 21.74 -10.25
N GLU A 15 -17.02 20.92 -9.43
CA GLU A 15 -17.86 21.34 -8.30
C GLU A 15 -17.02 21.39 -7.03
N ILE A 16 -17.05 22.52 -6.30
CA ILE A 16 -16.44 22.59 -4.97
C ILE A 16 -17.39 21.94 -3.98
N VAL A 17 -16.89 20.95 -3.22
CA VAL A 17 -17.70 20.16 -2.29
C VAL A 17 -17.41 20.60 -0.86
N GLN A 18 -18.45 21.01 -0.15
CA GLN A 18 -18.34 21.38 1.25
C GLN A 18 -18.00 20.17 2.13
N VAL A 19 -17.01 20.33 2.99
CA VAL A 19 -16.65 19.37 4.04
C VAL A 19 -17.17 19.87 5.38
N LYS A 20 -17.90 19.03 6.11
CA LYS A 20 -18.35 19.37 7.47
C LYS A 20 -17.16 19.42 8.42
N THR A 21 -16.97 20.56 9.04
CA THR A 21 -15.94 20.79 10.04
C THR A 21 -16.58 21.10 11.40
N GLN A 22 -15.81 20.93 12.48
CA GLN A 22 -16.21 21.34 13.83
C GLN A 22 -15.42 22.58 14.22
N ASP A 23 -16.07 23.52 14.90
CA ASP A 23 -15.43 24.76 15.36
C ASP A 23 -14.20 24.51 16.25
N SER A 24 -14.24 23.42 17.01
CA SER A 24 -13.14 22.98 17.89
C SER A 24 -11.85 22.63 17.12
N TRP A 25 -11.93 22.39 15.82
CA TRP A 25 -10.74 22.09 14.99
C TRP A 25 -9.96 23.35 14.61
N ASN A 26 -10.51 24.55 14.85
CA ASN A 26 -9.89 25.84 14.58
C ASN A 26 -9.40 26.01 13.12
N ILE A 27 -10.11 25.38 12.17
CA ILE A 27 -9.84 25.51 10.74
C ILE A 27 -10.39 26.85 10.25
N SER A 28 -9.63 27.54 9.42
CA SER A 28 -10.07 28.78 8.78
C SER A 28 -10.61 28.50 7.38
N GLY A 29 -11.65 29.22 6.98
CA GLY A 29 -12.21 29.15 5.63
C GLY A 29 -11.46 30.02 4.62
N ASP A 30 -12.19 30.43 3.58
CA ASP A 30 -11.69 31.27 2.50
C ASP A 30 -11.12 32.61 3.01
N MET A 31 -9.88 32.90 2.60
CA MET A 31 -9.17 34.12 2.95
C MET A 31 -9.18 35.16 1.83
N ALA A 32 -9.59 34.76 0.62
CA ALA A 32 -9.69 35.66 -0.54
C ALA A 32 -11.03 36.43 -0.61
N GLY A 33 -12.00 36.05 0.24
CA GLY A 33 -13.31 36.71 0.30
C GLY A 33 -14.30 36.25 -0.78
N GLY A 34 -14.01 35.16 -1.48
CA GLY A 34 -14.87 34.58 -2.51
C GLY A 34 -15.96 33.65 -1.96
N ASN A 35 -15.97 33.37 -0.67
CA ASN A 35 -16.83 32.37 -0.01
C ASN A 35 -16.72 30.94 -0.58
N ALA A 36 -15.55 30.55 -1.07
CA ALA A 36 -15.31 29.20 -1.50
C ALA A 36 -15.20 28.24 -0.31
N ASP A 37 -15.72 27.01 -0.45
CA ASP A 37 -15.59 25.95 0.57
C ASP A 37 -14.15 25.39 0.54
N VAL A 38 -13.22 26.13 1.15
CA VAL A 38 -11.79 25.78 1.30
C VAL A 38 -11.38 25.84 2.76
N TYR A 39 -10.29 25.18 3.11
CA TYR A 39 -9.91 24.94 4.50
C TYR A 39 -8.42 25.17 4.69
N HIS A 40 -8.08 26.14 5.57
CA HIS A 40 -6.72 26.46 5.95
C HIS A 40 -6.41 25.94 7.34
N PHE A 41 -5.32 25.19 7.45
CA PHE A 41 -4.77 24.70 8.71
C PHE A 41 -3.52 25.52 9.04
N PHE A 42 -3.68 26.52 9.90
CA PHE A 42 -2.58 27.36 10.28
C PHE A 42 -1.85 26.82 11.52
N PRO A 43 -0.49 26.76 11.54
CA PRO A 43 0.26 26.20 12.67
C PRO A 43 -0.02 26.88 14.03
N HIS A 44 -0.43 28.15 14.02
CA HIS A 44 -0.78 28.89 15.24
C HIS A 44 -2.21 28.60 15.74
N ARG A 45 -3.03 27.91 14.97
CA ARG A 45 -4.43 27.58 15.29
C ARG A 45 -4.71 26.10 15.40
N THR A 46 -4.02 25.29 14.61
CA THR A 46 -4.15 23.83 14.54
C THR A 46 -2.87 23.16 14.98
N ARG A 47 -2.95 21.94 15.52
CA ARG A 47 -1.76 21.15 15.82
C ARG A 47 -1.18 20.58 14.52
N GLY A 48 0.04 20.93 14.18
CA GLY A 48 0.75 20.44 12.99
C GLY A 48 1.36 21.54 12.17
N GLU A 49 1.79 21.20 10.98
CA GLU A 49 2.33 22.13 9.99
C GLU A 49 1.20 22.78 9.19
N GLY A 50 1.53 23.82 8.40
CA GLY A 50 0.53 24.49 7.57
C GLY A 50 0.01 23.57 6.47
N PHE A 51 -1.29 23.62 6.21
CA PHE A 51 -1.95 22.84 5.18
C PHE A 51 -3.13 23.59 4.57
N PHE A 52 -3.40 23.31 3.29
CA PHE A 52 -4.59 23.82 2.59
C PHE A 52 -5.35 22.64 1.99
N LEU A 53 -6.68 22.64 2.11
CA LEU A 53 -7.56 21.61 1.58
C LEU A 53 -8.70 22.26 0.78
N ALA A 54 -8.96 21.71 -0.38
CA ALA A 54 -10.21 21.90 -1.11
C ALA A 54 -10.67 20.55 -1.67
N LEU A 55 -11.95 20.24 -1.53
CA LEU A 55 -12.53 19.03 -2.11
C LEU A 55 -13.29 19.40 -3.39
N LEU A 56 -12.89 18.80 -4.49
CA LEU A 56 -13.44 19.07 -5.80
C LEU A 56 -14.02 17.78 -6.39
N ARG A 57 -15.21 17.89 -6.98
CA ARG A 57 -15.85 16.82 -7.73
C ARG A 57 -15.82 17.15 -9.21
N LYS A 58 -15.24 16.30 -10.01
CA LYS A 58 -15.35 16.40 -11.46
C LYS A 58 -16.79 16.12 -11.88
N LYS A 59 -17.43 17.09 -12.55
CA LYS A 59 -18.69 16.84 -13.25
C LYS A 59 -18.34 16.05 -14.51
N ALA A 60 -18.52 14.74 -14.45
CA ALA A 60 -18.41 13.94 -15.65
C ALA A 60 -19.64 14.23 -16.52
N GLU A 61 -19.46 14.82 -17.69
CA GLU A 61 -20.25 14.40 -18.83
C GLU A 61 -19.93 12.92 -19.00
N GLU A 62 -20.95 12.07 -19.13
CA GLU A 62 -20.76 10.64 -19.42
C GLU A 62 -19.81 10.56 -20.60
N CYS A 63 -18.53 10.30 -20.33
CA CYS A 63 -17.62 9.94 -21.41
C CYS A 63 -18.23 8.67 -21.99
N PRO A 64 -18.67 8.65 -23.26
CA PRO A 64 -19.22 7.45 -23.86
C PRO A 64 -18.19 6.36 -23.57
N ALA A 65 -18.63 5.34 -22.84
CA ALA A 65 -17.76 4.23 -22.46
C ALA A 65 -17.02 3.84 -23.73
N ALA A 66 -15.70 4.04 -23.73
CA ALA A 66 -14.91 3.74 -24.90
C ALA A 66 -14.95 2.23 -25.06
N ASP A 67 -15.98 1.71 -25.72
CA ASP A 67 -16.17 0.29 -26.05
C ASP A 67 -14.95 -0.31 -26.75
N ASN A 68 -14.09 0.55 -27.31
CA ASN A 68 -12.83 0.16 -27.89
C ASN A 68 -11.72 -0.12 -26.88
N LEU A 69 -11.82 0.36 -25.62
CA LEU A 69 -10.83 0.08 -24.57
C LEU A 69 -10.99 -1.33 -24.01
N LYS A 70 -12.21 -1.86 -23.99
CA LYS A 70 -12.48 -3.25 -23.55
C LYS A 70 -11.79 -4.32 -24.43
N LYS A 71 -11.32 -3.95 -25.63
CA LYS A 71 -10.57 -4.85 -26.54
C LYS A 71 -9.06 -4.81 -26.37
N ILE A 72 -8.52 -3.95 -25.50
CA ILE A 72 -7.11 -4.03 -25.11
C ILE A 72 -7.01 -5.13 -24.05
N VAL A 73 -7.23 -6.36 -24.51
CA VAL A 73 -6.97 -7.54 -23.70
C VAL A 73 -5.51 -7.45 -23.23
N CYS A 74 -5.27 -7.64 -21.95
CA CYS A 74 -3.94 -7.88 -21.42
C CYS A 74 -3.34 -9.11 -22.12
N ARG A 75 -2.72 -8.89 -23.28
CA ARG A 75 -2.22 -9.95 -24.17
C ARG A 75 -1.06 -10.74 -23.56
N ASN A 76 -0.43 -10.20 -22.55
CA ASN A 76 0.68 -10.85 -21.87
C ASN A 76 0.37 -10.95 -20.39
N LYS A 77 -0.27 -12.05 -19.97
CA LYS A 77 -0.17 -12.51 -18.58
C LYS A 77 1.19 -13.20 -18.49
N PRO A 78 2.21 -12.62 -17.84
CA PRO A 78 3.40 -13.40 -17.51
C PRO A 78 2.91 -14.59 -16.68
N GLU A 79 3.35 -15.80 -17.01
CA GLU A 79 3.09 -16.96 -16.16
C GLU A 79 3.72 -16.69 -14.80
N VAL A 80 2.90 -16.47 -13.80
CA VAL A 80 3.35 -16.37 -12.41
C VAL A 80 3.37 -17.77 -11.85
N ASN A 81 4.58 -18.27 -11.61
CA ASN A 81 4.78 -19.54 -10.94
C ASN A 81 4.45 -19.36 -9.45
N GLY A 82 3.45 -20.06 -8.98
CA GLY A 82 3.01 -20.03 -7.58
C GLY A 82 1.55 -19.65 -7.41
N ASP A 83 0.95 -20.15 -6.37
CA ASP A 83 -0.42 -19.81 -6.00
C ASP A 83 -0.40 -18.67 -4.98
N PHE A 84 -0.61 -17.43 -5.46
CA PHE A 84 -0.71 -16.22 -4.63
C PHE A 84 -2.17 -15.83 -4.36
N ALA A 85 -3.11 -16.54 -4.98
CA ALA A 85 -4.52 -16.23 -4.88
C ALA A 85 -5.03 -16.33 -3.43
N HIS A 86 -4.54 -17.30 -2.68
CA HIS A 86 -4.94 -17.53 -1.29
C HIS A 86 -4.54 -16.39 -0.32
N PHE A 87 -3.71 -15.43 -0.75
CA PHE A 87 -3.39 -14.27 0.07
C PHE A 87 -4.42 -13.15 0.00
N LEU A 88 -5.35 -13.22 -0.95
CA LEU A 88 -6.36 -12.19 -1.17
C LEU A 88 -7.75 -12.72 -0.89
N ARG A 89 -8.60 -11.86 -0.28
CA ARG A 89 -9.99 -12.20 0.08
C ARG A 89 -10.85 -12.51 -1.14
N ASN A 90 -10.71 -11.71 -2.21
CA ASN A 90 -11.52 -11.79 -3.44
C ASN A 90 -10.56 -12.04 -4.62
N SER A 91 -9.82 -13.14 -4.54
CA SER A 91 -8.74 -13.43 -5.49
C SER A 91 -9.19 -13.56 -6.93
N GLU A 92 -10.47 -13.91 -7.18
CA GLU A 92 -11.10 -14.01 -8.49
C GLU A 92 -11.15 -12.67 -9.24
N ASP A 93 -11.17 -11.56 -8.49
CA ASP A 93 -11.18 -10.21 -9.07
C ASP A 93 -9.80 -9.77 -9.55
N PHE A 94 -8.75 -10.54 -9.27
CA PHE A 94 -7.37 -10.16 -9.51
C PHE A 94 -6.65 -11.06 -10.51
N GLY A 95 -5.83 -10.43 -11.35
CA GLY A 95 -4.77 -11.10 -12.11
C GLY A 95 -3.41 -10.90 -11.46
N PHE A 96 -2.52 -11.90 -11.56
CA PHE A 96 -1.17 -11.84 -10.99
C PHE A 96 -0.14 -11.63 -12.07
N TYR A 97 0.74 -10.64 -11.88
CA TYR A 97 1.71 -10.18 -12.87
C TYR A 97 3.10 -10.11 -12.22
N ALA A 98 4.09 -10.66 -12.90
CA ALA A 98 5.48 -10.54 -12.49
C ALA A 98 6.11 -9.33 -13.19
N GLU A 99 6.64 -8.39 -12.41
CA GLU A 99 7.45 -7.26 -12.88
C GLU A 99 8.75 -7.24 -12.09
N ASP A 100 9.86 -7.33 -12.80
CA ASP A 100 11.19 -7.53 -12.23
C ASP A 100 11.23 -8.72 -11.27
N SER A 101 11.37 -8.47 -9.97
CA SER A 101 11.39 -9.49 -8.92
C SER A 101 10.12 -9.49 -8.06
N THR A 102 9.10 -8.72 -8.42
CA THR A 102 7.89 -8.53 -7.61
C THR A 102 6.66 -9.04 -8.34
N ILE A 103 5.81 -9.74 -7.60
CA ILE A 103 4.50 -10.19 -8.07
C ILE A 103 3.46 -9.16 -7.63
N TYR A 104 2.71 -8.65 -8.58
CA TYR A 104 1.61 -7.70 -8.35
C TYR A 104 0.27 -8.35 -8.60
N ALA A 105 -0.70 -8.09 -7.73
CA ALA A 105 -2.11 -8.38 -7.97
C ALA A 105 -2.80 -7.11 -8.50
N ARG A 106 -3.45 -7.20 -9.65
CA ARG A 106 -4.20 -6.10 -10.28
C ARG A 106 -5.63 -6.51 -10.52
N ARG A 107 -6.57 -5.61 -10.27
CA ARG A 107 -7.98 -5.87 -10.57
C ARG A 107 -8.16 -6.14 -12.05
N ASN A 108 -8.85 -7.20 -12.39
CA ASN A 108 -9.08 -7.63 -13.77
C ASN A 108 -9.78 -6.55 -14.60
N GLU A 109 -10.70 -5.81 -13.99
CA GLU A 109 -11.44 -4.70 -14.62
C GLU A 109 -10.53 -3.53 -15.05
N LEU A 110 -9.41 -3.29 -14.35
CA LEU A 110 -8.48 -2.18 -14.61
C LEU A 110 -7.32 -2.55 -15.53
N CYS A 111 -7.20 -3.80 -15.95
CA CYS A 111 -6.08 -4.26 -16.77
C CYS A 111 -6.00 -3.54 -18.13
N GLY A 112 -7.14 -3.20 -18.72
CA GLY A 112 -7.19 -2.45 -19.98
C GLY A 112 -6.68 -1.02 -19.83
N ASP A 113 -7.13 -0.34 -18.78
CA ASP A 113 -6.73 1.02 -18.46
C ASP A 113 -5.25 1.10 -18.14
N TYR A 114 -4.75 0.14 -17.36
CA TYR A 114 -3.33 0.03 -17.05
C TYR A 114 -2.48 -0.14 -18.32
N ALA A 115 -2.88 -1.04 -19.21
CA ALA A 115 -2.17 -1.25 -20.48
C ALA A 115 -2.16 0.00 -21.37
N LEU A 116 -3.22 0.79 -21.31
CA LEU A 116 -3.30 2.08 -22.01
C LEU A 116 -2.36 3.12 -21.38
N LEU A 117 -2.41 3.25 -20.05
CA LEU A 117 -1.59 4.21 -19.31
C LEU A 117 -0.10 3.95 -19.49
N GLN A 118 0.33 2.68 -19.47
CA GLN A 118 1.74 2.31 -19.70
C GLN A 118 2.30 2.75 -21.06
N ARG A 119 1.44 2.96 -22.05
CA ARG A 119 1.89 3.41 -23.39
C ARG A 119 2.21 4.90 -23.44
N HIS A 120 1.61 5.67 -22.53
CA HIS A 120 1.64 7.13 -22.55
C HIS A 120 2.31 7.74 -21.33
N LEU A 121 2.37 7.00 -20.23
CA LEU A 121 2.86 7.48 -18.94
C LEU A 121 3.90 6.52 -18.36
N ASN A 122 4.82 7.06 -17.57
CA ASN A 122 5.66 6.25 -16.70
C ASN A 122 4.88 5.87 -15.44
N VAL A 123 4.27 4.67 -15.46
CA VAL A 123 3.50 4.17 -14.31
C VAL A 123 4.46 3.63 -13.27
N VAL A 124 4.62 4.34 -12.16
CA VAL A 124 5.56 4.01 -11.09
C VAL A 124 5.11 2.77 -10.32
N THR A 125 3.81 2.62 -10.08
CA THR A 125 3.25 1.45 -9.42
C THR A 125 1.80 1.23 -9.83
N ALA A 126 1.39 -0.03 -9.97
CA ALA A 126 0.00 -0.40 -10.22
C ALA A 126 -0.33 -1.75 -9.61
N GLY A 127 -1.38 -1.77 -8.81
CA GLY A 127 -1.83 -2.96 -8.09
C GLY A 127 -1.15 -3.14 -6.73
N ILE A 128 -1.42 -4.28 -6.12
CA ILE A 128 -0.93 -4.65 -4.80
C ILE A 128 0.36 -5.45 -4.99
N PRO A 129 1.52 -5.02 -4.49
CA PRO A 129 2.70 -5.87 -4.45
C PRO A 129 2.45 -7.00 -3.45
N VAL A 130 2.36 -8.23 -3.95
CA VAL A 130 2.00 -9.42 -3.15
C VAL A 130 3.23 -10.08 -2.57
N ALA A 131 4.24 -10.29 -3.40
CA ALA A 131 5.44 -11.01 -3.01
C ALA A 131 6.65 -10.57 -3.83
N THR A 132 7.84 -10.70 -3.25
CA THR A 132 9.12 -10.43 -3.93
C THR A 132 9.94 -11.71 -3.96
N GLU A 133 10.51 -12.02 -5.12
CA GLU A 133 11.39 -13.17 -5.29
C GLU A 133 12.63 -13.03 -4.39
N LYS A 134 12.94 -14.07 -3.62
CA LYS A 134 14.17 -14.11 -2.84
C LYS A 134 15.36 -14.15 -3.79
N GLN A 135 16.27 -13.21 -3.65
CA GLN A 135 17.54 -13.27 -4.34
C GLN A 135 18.30 -14.52 -3.86
N GLY A 136 18.14 -15.62 -4.58
CA GLY A 136 18.93 -16.81 -4.35
C GLY A 136 20.41 -16.49 -4.53
N LYS A 137 21.29 -17.08 -3.72
CA LYS A 137 22.72 -17.12 -4.04
C LYS A 137 22.81 -17.61 -5.48
N ARG A 138 23.25 -16.75 -6.39
CA ARG A 138 23.55 -17.14 -7.77
C ARG A 138 24.61 -18.23 -7.66
N ASN A 139 24.21 -19.49 -7.75
CA ASN A 139 25.13 -20.58 -7.97
C ASN A 139 25.69 -20.38 -9.37
N PHE A 140 26.81 -19.72 -9.47
CA PHE A 140 27.63 -19.72 -10.68
C PHE A 140 28.04 -21.19 -10.89
N GLY A 141 27.24 -21.89 -11.70
CA GLY A 141 27.69 -23.18 -12.22
C GLY A 141 28.96 -22.94 -13.02
N LYS A 142 29.94 -23.82 -12.87
CA LYS A 142 31.23 -23.76 -13.57
C LYS A 142 31.11 -23.60 -15.10
N ASP A 143 29.92 -23.72 -15.68
CA ASP A 143 29.68 -23.73 -17.13
C ASP A 143 29.01 -22.45 -17.66
N GLY A 144 28.95 -21.35 -16.88
CA GLY A 144 28.49 -20.04 -17.37
C GLY A 144 27.04 -19.97 -17.91
N ARG A 145 26.24 -21.02 -17.80
CA ARG A 145 24.86 -21.06 -18.26
C ARG A 145 23.93 -20.80 -17.06
N ASN A 146 23.29 -19.63 -17.06
CA ASN A 146 22.19 -19.31 -16.15
C ASN A 146 21.06 -20.33 -16.35
N LYS A 147 21.06 -21.43 -15.62
CA LYS A 147 19.85 -22.22 -15.44
C LYS A 147 18.94 -21.43 -14.49
N LYS A 148 17.99 -20.65 -15.05
CA LYS A 148 16.80 -20.26 -14.32
C LYS A 148 16.15 -21.56 -13.85
N LYS A 149 16.33 -21.94 -12.60
CA LYS A 149 15.45 -22.89 -11.95
C LYS A 149 14.12 -22.15 -11.76
N ASN A 150 13.21 -22.34 -12.70
CA ASN A 150 11.78 -22.09 -12.48
C ASN A 150 11.27 -23.10 -11.45
N THR A 151 11.67 -22.94 -10.20
CA THR A 151 11.05 -23.65 -9.09
C THR A 151 9.94 -22.76 -8.59
N GLY A 152 8.73 -22.95 -9.14
CA GLY A 152 7.52 -22.25 -8.74
C GLY A 152 7.04 -22.59 -7.33
N ASN A 153 7.94 -22.74 -6.39
CA ASN A 153 7.60 -22.94 -5.00
C ASN A 153 7.47 -21.59 -4.30
N TYR A 154 6.32 -21.33 -3.74
CA TYR A 154 5.96 -20.22 -2.85
C TYR A 154 7.05 -19.92 -1.79
N THR A 155 7.84 -20.93 -1.37
CA THR A 155 8.97 -20.80 -0.44
C THR A 155 10.10 -19.89 -0.94
N ASP A 156 10.15 -19.62 -2.25
CA ASP A 156 11.19 -18.80 -2.88
C ASP A 156 10.84 -17.29 -2.87
N PHE A 157 9.67 -16.95 -2.32
CA PHE A 157 9.17 -15.56 -2.26
C PHE A 157 9.11 -15.06 -0.81
N THR A 158 9.23 -13.76 -0.68
CA THR A 158 8.97 -13.01 0.55
C THR A 158 7.67 -12.23 0.38
N PRO A 159 6.67 -12.35 1.27
CA PRO A 159 5.49 -11.52 1.21
C PRO A 159 5.88 -10.04 1.23
N ALA A 160 5.29 -9.25 0.33
CA ALA A 160 5.62 -7.83 0.23
C ALA A 160 4.86 -7.01 1.29
N GLN A 161 5.47 -5.93 1.77
CA GLN A 161 4.83 -5.03 2.74
C GLN A 161 3.50 -4.46 2.22
N GLY A 162 3.41 -4.18 0.92
CA GLY A 162 2.18 -3.68 0.31
C GLY A 162 1.00 -4.63 0.44
N LEU A 163 1.24 -5.95 0.52
CA LEU A 163 0.19 -6.92 0.81
C LEU A 163 -0.33 -6.74 2.24
N ALA A 164 0.54 -6.57 3.24
CA ALA A 164 0.13 -6.35 4.63
C ALA A 164 -0.68 -5.06 4.80
N MET A 165 -0.41 -4.04 3.97
CA MET A 165 -1.11 -2.74 4.00
C MET A 165 -2.39 -2.74 3.17
N SER A 166 -2.68 -3.82 2.44
CA SER A 166 -3.85 -3.91 1.57
C SER A 166 -5.10 -4.30 2.34
N THR A 167 -6.21 -3.66 2.02
CA THR A 167 -7.55 -4.06 2.49
C THR A 167 -7.98 -5.41 1.94
N GLU A 168 -7.36 -5.86 0.86
CA GLU A 168 -7.66 -7.15 0.21
C GLU A 168 -6.88 -8.32 0.82
N LEU A 169 -5.97 -8.07 1.77
CA LEU A 169 -5.26 -9.16 2.45
C LEU A 169 -6.23 -10.11 3.13
N ASP A 170 -6.13 -11.40 2.85
CA ASP A 170 -6.72 -12.42 3.70
C ASP A 170 -5.77 -12.71 4.88
N CYS A 171 -6.07 -12.11 6.03
CA CYS A 171 -5.28 -12.32 7.25
C CYS A 171 -5.24 -13.79 7.69
N LYS A 172 -6.19 -14.62 7.26
CA LYS A 172 -6.24 -16.06 7.59
C LYS A 172 -5.20 -16.88 6.81
N ALA A 173 -4.66 -16.32 5.72
CA ALA A 173 -3.60 -16.96 4.95
C ALA A 173 -2.27 -17.05 5.71
N PHE A 174 -2.13 -16.29 6.80
CA PHE A 174 -0.94 -16.26 7.63
C PHE A 174 -1.26 -16.52 9.09
N GLU A 175 -0.36 -17.20 9.79
CA GLU A 175 -0.43 -17.25 11.24
C GLU A 175 -0.14 -15.85 11.80
N GLN A 176 -1.03 -15.35 12.68
CA GLN A 176 -0.96 -14.00 13.21
C GLN A 176 -0.20 -13.96 14.53
N VAL A 177 0.68 -12.99 14.65
CA VAL A 177 1.43 -12.67 15.88
C VAL A 177 0.94 -11.32 16.36
N GLU A 178 -0.02 -11.33 17.29
CA GLU A 178 -0.47 -10.11 17.95
C GLU A 178 0.61 -9.62 18.90
N THR A 179 0.90 -8.32 18.85
CA THR A 179 1.94 -7.69 19.65
C THR A 179 1.37 -6.63 20.58
N ASP A 180 2.04 -6.39 21.69
CA ASP A 180 1.83 -5.20 22.52
C ASP A 180 2.47 -3.95 21.87
N TYR A 181 2.25 -2.79 22.48
CA TYR A 181 2.78 -1.53 21.99
C TYR A 181 4.31 -1.52 21.89
N ALA A 182 5.00 -2.03 22.91
CA ALA A 182 6.47 -2.02 22.95
C ALA A 182 7.06 -2.89 21.83
N ASN A 183 6.51 -4.09 21.61
CA ASN A 183 6.93 -4.99 20.54
C ASN A 183 6.51 -4.48 19.16
N ALA A 184 5.38 -3.80 19.02
CA ALA A 184 4.99 -3.12 17.78
C ALA A 184 6.01 -2.05 17.39
N ILE A 185 6.45 -1.21 18.33
CA ILE A 185 7.50 -0.20 18.08
C ILE A 185 8.83 -0.86 17.71
N LYS A 186 9.25 -1.92 18.41
CA LYS A 186 10.44 -2.70 18.04
C LYS A 186 10.33 -3.24 16.61
N TYR A 187 9.16 -3.79 16.26
CA TYR A 187 8.92 -4.27 14.91
C TYR A 187 9.06 -3.15 13.87
N LEU A 188 8.44 -1.99 14.08
CA LEU A 188 8.53 -0.84 13.17
C LEU A 188 9.94 -0.22 13.10
N ARG A 189 10.77 -0.46 14.10
CA ARG A 189 12.22 -0.12 14.07
C ARG A 189 13.04 -1.14 13.29
N GLY A 190 12.46 -2.26 12.91
CA GLY A 190 13.15 -3.34 12.21
C GLY A 190 13.89 -4.29 13.14
N GLU A 191 13.60 -4.26 14.44
CA GLU A 191 14.19 -5.16 15.41
C GLU A 191 13.58 -6.56 15.30
N THR A 192 14.35 -7.55 15.72
CA THR A 192 13.88 -8.94 15.81
C THR A 192 12.99 -9.11 17.02
N LEU A 193 11.87 -9.81 16.87
CA LEU A 193 10.98 -10.14 17.96
C LEU A 193 11.23 -11.58 18.47
N THR A 194 11.00 -11.76 19.75
CA THR A 194 10.98 -13.11 20.37
C THR A 194 9.52 -13.59 20.41
N PRO A 195 9.21 -14.77 19.86
CA PRO A 195 7.85 -15.29 19.90
C PRO A 195 7.45 -15.66 21.34
N GLU A 196 6.25 -15.26 21.77
CA GLU A 196 5.72 -15.59 23.11
C GLU A 196 5.21 -17.03 23.19
N ARG A 197 4.92 -17.65 22.05
CA ARG A 197 4.48 -19.03 21.92
C ARG A 197 5.13 -19.66 20.69
N GLN A 198 4.91 -20.95 20.51
CA GLN A 198 5.34 -21.62 19.26
C GLN A 198 4.40 -21.24 18.13
N TYR A 199 4.99 -20.82 17.02
CA TYR A 199 4.33 -20.55 15.74
C TYR A 199 4.92 -21.46 14.67
N GLN A 200 4.17 -21.68 13.60
CA GLN A 200 4.69 -22.42 12.45
C GLN A 200 5.91 -21.69 11.85
N ARG A 201 6.90 -22.48 11.39
CA ARG A 201 8.05 -21.90 10.68
C ARG A 201 7.62 -21.31 9.36
N GLY A 202 8.16 -20.17 8.99
CA GLY A 202 7.86 -19.44 7.77
C GLY A 202 7.36 -18.01 8.06
N TYR A 203 6.67 -17.43 7.10
CA TYR A 203 6.17 -16.06 7.25
C TYR A 203 4.92 -16.03 8.11
N VAL A 204 4.92 -15.13 9.07
CA VAL A 204 3.81 -14.80 9.96
C VAL A 204 3.43 -13.34 9.77
N LEU A 205 2.17 -13.00 10.02
CA LEU A 205 1.65 -11.64 9.97
C LEU A 205 1.74 -11.03 11.37
N VAL A 206 2.53 -9.98 11.53
CA VAL A 206 2.64 -9.22 12.78
C VAL A 206 1.51 -8.22 12.83
N THR A 207 0.73 -8.25 13.93
CA THR A 207 -0.43 -7.38 14.13
C THR A 207 -0.32 -6.61 15.45
N TYR A 208 -0.97 -5.45 15.50
CA TYR A 208 -1.16 -4.66 16.72
C TYR A 208 -2.61 -4.19 16.76
N ARG A 209 -3.33 -4.54 17.84
CA ARG A 209 -4.78 -4.29 17.99
C ARG A 209 -5.58 -4.81 16.79
N GLY A 210 -5.20 -5.99 16.28
CA GLY A 210 -5.84 -6.62 15.13
C GLY A 210 -5.50 -5.98 13.78
N VAL A 211 -4.65 -4.93 13.74
CA VAL A 211 -4.24 -4.27 12.50
C VAL A 211 -2.89 -4.83 12.02
N PRO A 212 -2.77 -5.28 10.77
CA PRO A 212 -1.50 -5.73 10.22
C PRO A 212 -0.43 -4.64 10.19
N LEU A 213 0.76 -4.95 10.74
CA LEU A 213 1.93 -4.09 10.65
C LEU A 213 2.86 -4.52 9.51
N GLY A 214 2.90 -5.81 9.20
CA GLY A 214 3.75 -6.38 8.18
C GLY A 214 4.11 -7.83 8.48
N PHE A 215 5.14 -8.34 7.83
CA PHE A 215 5.53 -9.75 7.92
C PHE A 215 6.84 -9.95 8.70
N ALA A 216 6.96 -11.10 9.35
CA ALA A 216 8.20 -11.60 9.92
C ALA A 216 8.42 -13.06 9.52
N ASN A 217 9.68 -13.48 9.37
CA ASN A 217 10.01 -14.88 9.11
C ASN A 217 10.35 -15.59 10.43
N ASN A 218 9.49 -16.50 10.85
CA ASN A 218 9.69 -17.31 12.03
C ASN A 218 10.67 -18.45 11.75
N VAL A 219 11.82 -18.42 12.44
CA VAL A 219 12.84 -19.49 12.37
C VAL A 219 12.78 -20.44 13.57
N GLY A 220 11.78 -20.27 14.45
CA GLY A 220 11.51 -21.08 15.65
C GLY A 220 11.91 -20.37 16.94
N THR A 221 13.11 -19.86 17.04
CA THR A 221 13.64 -19.16 18.23
C THR A 221 13.43 -17.64 18.19
N ARG A 222 13.17 -17.10 17.02
CA ARG A 222 12.99 -15.65 16.79
C ARG A 222 12.19 -15.39 15.53
N LEU A 223 11.61 -14.21 15.45
CA LEU A 223 10.91 -13.66 14.29
C LEU A 223 11.83 -12.66 13.60
N ASN A 224 12.40 -13.05 12.46
CA ASN A 224 13.22 -12.16 11.66
C ASN A 224 12.33 -11.12 10.99
N ASN A 225 12.57 -9.86 11.26
CA ASN A 225 11.77 -8.75 10.78
C ASN A 225 11.90 -8.57 9.27
N ALA A 226 10.79 -8.52 8.55
CA ALA A 226 10.73 -8.28 7.11
C ALA A 226 10.23 -6.85 6.76
N TYR A 227 10.09 -5.96 7.75
CA TYR A 227 9.65 -4.58 7.53
C TYR A 227 10.66 -3.81 6.69
N PRO A 228 10.22 -3.00 5.69
CA PRO A 228 11.12 -2.30 4.79
C PRO A 228 12.07 -1.34 5.52
N GLN A 229 13.35 -1.40 5.19
CA GLN A 229 14.35 -0.56 5.86
C GLN A 229 14.08 0.95 5.71
N ALA A 230 13.57 1.35 4.56
CA ALA A 230 13.27 2.76 4.28
C ALA A 230 12.13 3.32 5.15
N TRP A 231 11.26 2.44 5.68
CA TRP A 231 10.09 2.84 6.46
C TRP A 231 10.29 2.75 7.97
N ARG A 232 11.45 2.28 8.40
CA ARG A 232 11.75 2.08 9.83
C ARG A 232 11.73 3.37 10.62
N ILE A 233 11.16 3.30 11.81
CA ILE A 233 11.30 4.36 12.81
C ILE A 233 12.76 4.46 13.21
N ARG A 234 13.38 5.61 12.98
CA ARG A 234 14.80 5.86 13.29
C ARG A 234 15.00 6.45 14.68
N SER A 235 13.96 7.04 15.26
CA SER A 235 14.01 7.60 16.61
C SER A 235 14.22 6.50 17.66
N THR A 236 15.11 6.74 18.60
CA THR A 236 15.28 5.90 19.79
C THR A 236 14.23 6.20 20.87
N TYR A 237 13.60 7.37 20.78
CA TYR A 237 12.54 7.75 21.70
C TYR A 237 11.24 7.01 21.35
N ALA A 238 10.65 6.37 22.32
CA ALA A 238 9.29 5.88 22.27
C ALA A 238 8.59 6.22 23.58
N PRO A 239 7.37 6.76 23.57
CA PRO A 239 6.57 6.89 24.80
C PRO A 239 6.36 5.52 25.44
N ASP A 240 6.25 5.47 26.76
CA ASP A 240 5.98 4.20 27.50
C ASP A 240 4.58 3.64 27.18
N SER A 241 3.67 4.48 26.72
CA SER A 241 2.32 4.12 26.32
C SER A 241 1.95 4.79 24.98
N PRO A 242 1.05 4.17 24.20
CA PRO A 242 0.58 4.80 22.97
C PRO A 242 -0.08 6.14 23.30
N PRO A 243 0.25 7.23 22.59
CA PRO A 243 -0.45 8.48 22.76
C PRO A 243 -1.93 8.28 22.40
N VAL A 244 -2.82 8.64 23.31
CA VAL A 244 -4.25 8.65 23.03
C VAL A 244 -4.51 9.89 22.21
N LEU A 245 -5.00 9.71 20.99
CA LEU A 245 -5.57 10.81 20.23
C LEU A 245 -6.97 11.02 20.83
N ASP A 246 -7.14 12.11 21.56
CA ASP A 246 -8.46 12.62 21.91
C ASP A 246 -9.10 13.09 20.60
N LEU A 247 -9.95 12.22 20.01
CA LEU A 247 -10.72 12.49 18.81
C LEU A 247 -12.07 13.15 19.16
#